data_cb5c94dc6cc840a2540c6ca82686a390
#
_entry.id   cb5c94dc6cc840a2540c6ca82686a390
#
_cell.length_a   1.000
_cell.length_b   1.000
_cell.length_c   1.000
_cell.angle_alpha   90.00
_cell.angle_beta   90.00
_cell.angle_gamma   90.00
#
_symmetry.space_group_name_H-M   'P 1'
#
loop_
_entity.id
_entity.type
_entity.pdbx_description
1 polymer ?
#
loop_
_entity_poly.entity_id
_entity_poly.type
_entity_poly.pdbx_seq_one_letter_code
_entity_poly.pdbx_strand_id
1 'polypeptide(L)'
;MHIISHTDLDGVTAAAVAWYWNFPVRSPLRVSLTGYGEVDFLVLDSAARGEPFLVLDLFCQKPETVDSIDRYFATGEEPLIFDHHQSTIDRYGSRPWVFADTRFCAAKVYYDWLLKKAAPGKERERLEILEDIVEVANDRDLWLNKIPESRLWQALITLCGPWSILGRLICDPSARLSEPERSFASSFVEEQEERFRKALEASARTGDDLLFVEPGNLEFGDVSDFCGLVLDRMDAPPRVAAVLSRRPAGDWNVSLRSRDGFAGRVVGLLRDGKKVRGGGHDDAAALYFPPHFKPGQIRDSIISAVRSAVESDAPSGLSLGDVLKEAMKNGR
;
A
#
# COMPACT_ATOMS: atom_id res chain seq x y z
N MET A 1 20.10 18.04 0.45
CA MET A 1 19.60 16.66 0.61
C MET A 1 18.16 16.60 0.15
N HIS A 2 17.80 15.58 -0.62
CA HIS A 2 16.47 15.38 -1.16
C HIS A 2 15.76 14.21 -0.45
N ILE A 3 14.67 14.49 0.24
CA ILE A 3 13.79 13.50 0.86
C ILE A 3 12.69 13.20 -0.15
N ILE A 4 12.59 11.96 -0.61
CA ILE A 4 11.58 11.48 -1.57
C ILE A 4 10.72 10.47 -0.83
N SER A 5 9.42 10.74 -0.68
CA SER A 5 8.54 9.93 0.13
C SER A 5 7.16 9.73 -0.50
N HIS A 6 6.45 8.71 -0.05
CA HIS A 6 5.09 8.44 -0.52
C HIS A 6 4.09 9.49 -0.01
N THR A 7 2.89 9.47 -0.56
CA THR A 7 1.87 10.49 -0.33
C THR A 7 0.81 10.12 0.72
N ASP A 8 0.87 8.90 1.27
CA ASP A 8 -0.04 8.45 2.33
C ASP A 8 0.48 8.83 3.72
N LEU A 9 -0.18 8.35 4.77
CA LEU A 9 0.17 8.70 6.15
C LEU A 9 1.55 8.18 6.55
N ASP A 10 1.92 6.97 6.09
CA ASP A 10 3.22 6.39 6.35
C ASP A 10 4.32 7.23 5.71
N GLY A 11 4.26 7.45 4.39
CA GLY A 11 5.26 8.24 3.68
C GLY A 11 5.38 9.68 4.18
N VAL A 12 4.25 10.34 4.48
CA VAL A 12 4.26 11.71 5.04
C VAL A 12 4.90 11.75 6.43
N THR A 13 4.61 10.76 7.28
CA THR A 13 5.22 10.65 8.60
C THR A 13 6.72 10.35 8.50
N ALA A 14 7.12 9.46 7.59
CA ALA A 14 8.53 9.17 7.31
C ALA A 14 9.29 10.43 6.84
N ALA A 15 8.67 11.23 5.97
CA ALA A 15 9.22 12.51 5.53
C ALA A 15 9.38 13.52 6.68
N ALA A 16 8.42 13.58 7.61
CA ALA A 16 8.52 14.42 8.81
C ALA A 16 9.67 13.96 9.72
N VAL A 17 9.81 12.65 9.96
CA VAL A 17 10.95 12.08 10.71
C VAL A 17 12.28 12.48 10.06
N ALA A 18 12.37 12.33 8.73
CA ALA A 18 13.58 12.72 7.99
C ALA A 18 13.86 14.22 8.06
N TRP A 19 12.81 15.06 8.04
CA TRP A 19 12.94 16.50 8.24
C TRP A 19 13.53 16.81 9.62
N TYR A 20 12.95 16.33 10.71
CA TYR A 20 13.41 16.58 12.07
C TYR A 20 14.84 16.10 12.33
N TRP A 21 15.24 14.99 11.72
CA TRP A 21 16.60 14.49 11.81
C TRP A 21 17.61 15.39 11.09
N ASN A 22 17.30 15.83 9.87
CA ASN A 22 18.26 16.49 8.99
C ASN A 22 18.26 18.03 9.10
N PHE A 23 17.14 18.66 9.43
CA PHE A 23 16.98 20.11 9.36
C PHE A 23 18.05 20.92 10.10
N PRO A 24 18.51 20.55 11.32
CA PRO A 24 19.52 21.34 12.02
C PRO A 24 20.93 21.22 11.44
N VAL A 25 21.18 20.20 10.62
CA VAL A 25 22.54 19.81 10.19
C VAL A 25 22.74 20.00 8.68
N ARG A 26 21.68 19.83 7.89
CA ARG A 26 21.72 19.85 6.41
C ARG A 26 20.77 20.91 5.87
N SER A 27 21.32 21.91 5.21
CA SER A 27 20.56 22.94 4.51
C SER A 27 21.17 23.17 3.13
N PRO A 28 20.36 23.28 2.05
CA PRO A 28 18.89 23.17 2.05
C PRO A 28 18.40 21.73 2.10
N LEU A 29 17.20 21.54 2.67
CA LEU A 29 16.42 20.32 2.55
C LEU A 29 15.37 20.50 1.46
N ARG A 30 15.27 19.54 0.56
CA ARG A 30 14.21 19.41 -0.43
C ARG A 30 13.37 18.19 -0.12
N VAL A 31 12.04 18.32 -0.15
CA VAL A 31 11.12 17.21 0.01
C VAL A 31 10.30 17.06 -1.27
N SER A 32 10.06 15.83 -1.68
CA SER A 32 9.09 15.48 -2.71
C SER A 32 8.19 14.36 -2.18
N LEU A 33 6.89 14.65 -2.10
CA LEU A 33 5.87 13.64 -1.86
C LEU A 33 5.35 13.17 -3.21
N THR A 34 5.50 11.88 -3.52
CA THR A 34 5.27 11.33 -4.85
C THR A 34 4.73 9.91 -4.81
N GLY A 35 4.36 9.38 -5.96
CA GLY A 35 3.99 7.98 -6.16
C GLY A 35 4.98 7.24 -7.05
N TYR A 36 4.69 5.97 -7.30
CA TYR A 36 5.54 5.06 -8.09
C TYR A 36 5.84 5.55 -9.52
N GLY A 37 5.01 6.42 -10.10
CA GLY A 37 5.22 6.92 -11.47
C GLY A 37 6.37 7.91 -11.61
N GLU A 38 6.76 8.59 -10.54
CA GLU A 38 7.71 9.71 -10.57
C GLU A 38 8.99 9.46 -9.78
N VAL A 39 9.00 8.48 -8.87
CA VAL A 39 10.15 8.21 -7.99
C VAL A 39 11.45 7.99 -8.75
N ASP A 40 11.41 7.25 -9.87
CA ASP A 40 12.59 6.99 -10.70
C ASP A 40 13.21 8.29 -11.22
N PHE A 41 12.37 9.21 -11.70
CA PHE A 41 12.84 10.51 -12.18
C PHE A 41 13.51 11.33 -11.07
N LEU A 42 12.89 11.39 -9.88
CA LEU A 42 13.41 12.15 -8.75
C LEU A 42 14.75 11.62 -8.23
N VAL A 43 14.89 10.29 -8.18
CA VAL A 43 16.16 9.64 -7.81
C VAL A 43 17.25 9.91 -8.82
N LEU A 44 16.96 9.74 -10.12
CA LEU A 44 17.93 10.01 -11.20
C LEU A 44 18.34 11.48 -11.25
N ASP A 45 17.40 12.43 -11.05
CA ASP A 45 17.68 13.85 -10.97
C ASP A 45 18.64 14.18 -9.81
N SER A 46 18.37 13.61 -8.62
CA SER A 46 19.24 13.80 -7.45
C SER A 46 20.64 13.23 -7.67
N ALA A 47 20.71 11.99 -8.18
CA ALA A 47 21.98 11.33 -8.48
C ALA A 47 22.80 12.11 -9.54
N ALA A 48 22.15 12.61 -10.58
CA ALA A 48 22.80 13.41 -11.64
C ALA A 48 23.36 14.75 -11.11
N ARG A 49 22.73 15.33 -10.10
CA ARG A 49 23.18 16.56 -9.43
C ARG A 49 24.22 16.30 -8.34
N GLY A 50 24.54 15.05 -8.02
CA GLY A 50 25.34 14.71 -6.85
C GLY A 50 24.67 15.12 -5.54
N GLU A 51 23.35 15.31 -5.54
CA GLU A 51 22.58 15.67 -4.35
C GLU A 51 22.31 14.43 -3.51
N PRO A 52 22.69 14.40 -2.22
CA PRO A 52 22.31 13.32 -1.34
C PRO A 52 20.77 13.14 -1.31
N PHE A 53 20.30 11.92 -1.38
CA PHE A 53 18.88 11.63 -1.36
C PHE A 53 18.53 10.50 -0.39
N LEU A 54 17.27 10.46 0.01
CA LEU A 54 16.66 9.44 0.87
C LEU A 54 15.29 9.11 0.30
N VAL A 55 14.99 7.84 0.11
CA VAL A 55 13.69 7.35 -0.39
C VAL A 55 12.98 6.60 0.73
N LEU A 56 11.72 6.95 0.99
CA LEU A 56 10.94 6.45 2.10
C LEU A 56 9.57 5.93 1.62
N ASP A 57 9.23 4.71 2.01
CA ASP A 57 7.90 4.10 1.77
C ASP A 57 7.54 3.94 0.30
N LEU A 58 8.51 3.89 -0.57
CA LEU A 58 8.32 3.54 -1.99
C LEU A 58 9.65 3.19 -2.63
N PHE A 59 9.60 2.53 -3.78
CA PHE A 59 10.79 2.14 -4.49
C PHE A 59 10.73 2.36 -6.00
N CYS A 60 11.91 2.49 -6.60
CA CYS A 60 12.08 2.64 -8.05
C CYS A 60 11.59 1.42 -8.81
N GLN A 61 10.99 1.66 -9.98
CA GLN A 61 10.41 0.61 -10.82
C GLN A 61 11.32 0.23 -12.00
N LYS A 62 12.34 1.05 -12.32
CA LYS A 62 13.16 0.89 -13.51
C LYS A 62 14.57 0.36 -13.18
N PRO A 63 15.07 -0.63 -13.92
CA PRO A 63 16.41 -1.17 -13.70
C PRO A 63 17.54 -0.12 -13.81
N GLU A 64 17.43 0.81 -14.74
CA GLU A 64 18.43 1.88 -14.92
C GLU A 64 18.55 2.81 -13.71
N THR A 65 17.46 2.99 -12.95
CA THR A 65 17.48 3.73 -11.69
C THR A 65 18.25 2.95 -10.62
N VAL A 66 18.02 1.65 -10.52
CA VAL A 66 18.74 0.75 -9.61
C VAL A 66 20.25 0.77 -9.91
N ASP A 67 20.64 0.65 -11.17
CA ASP A 67 22.04 0.71 -11.59
C ASP A 67 22.68 2.07 -11.26
N SER A 68 21.89 3.15 -11.30
CA SER A 68 22.35 4.49 -10.90
C SER A 68 22.55 4.58 -9.39
N ILE A 69 21.67 3.99 -8.59
CA ILE A 69 21.81 3.96 -7.13
C ILE A 69 23.03 3.13 -6.74
N ASP A 70 23.25 1.96 -7.36
CA ASP A 70 24.42 1.13 -7.10
C ASP A 70 25.73 1.90 -7.31
N ARG A 71 25.82 2.68 -8.40
CA ARG A 71 26.99 3.53 -8.68
C ARG A 71 27.13 4.68 -7.68
N TYR A 72 26.03 5.32 -7.33
CA TYR A 72 26.01 6.41 -6.36
C TYR A 72 26.43 5.91 -4.96
N PHE A 73 25.92 4.74 -4.57
CA PHE A 73 26.16 4.16 -3.26
C PHE A 73 27.58 3.57 -3.09
N ALA A 74 28.30 3.31 -4.16
CA ALA A 74 29.64 2.73 -4.09
C ALA A 74 30.62 3.46 -3.14
N THR A 75 30.33 4.68 -2.75
CA THR A 75 31.06 5.50 -1.79
C THR A 75 30.28 5.78 -0.48
N GLY A 76 29.09 5.19 -0.33
CA GLY A 76 28.18 5.47 0.80
C GLY A 76 28.28 4.44 1.92
N GLU A 77 27.98 4.86 3.14
CA GLU A 77 28.02 4.00 4.32
C GLU A 77 26.62 3.70 4.89
N GLU A 78 25.59 4.49 4.51
CA GLU A 78 24.26 4.42 5.11
C GLU A 78 23.21 4.04 4.07
N PRO A 79 22.14 3.28 4.48
CA PRO A 79 21.02 3.00 3.59
C PRO A 79 20.39 4.28 3.03
N LEU A 80 20.01 4.21 1.77
CA LEU A 80 19.34 5.32 1.05
C LEU A 80 17.84 5.11 0.92
N ILE A 81 17.36 3.88 1.16
CA ILE A 81 15.98 3.48 0.99
C ILE A 81 15.50 2.76 2.23
N PHE A 82 14.39 3.25 2.79
CA PHE A 82 13.69 2.61 3.91
C PHE A 82 12.27 2.28 3.45
N ASP A 83 11.93 1.00 3.53
CA ASP A 83 10.68 0.48 2.98
C ASP A 83 10.16 -0.69 3.82
N HIS A 84 8.92 -1.08 3.61
CA HIS A 84 8.30 -2.23 4.27
C HIS A 84 7.62 -3.20 3.28
N HIS A 85 7.61 -2.85 1.99
CA HIS A 85 6.96 -3.66 0.97
C HIS A 85 7.75 -4.94 0.69
N GLN A 86 7.07 -6.10 0.72
CA GLN A 86 7.68 -7.39 0.40
C GLN A 86 8.33 -7.40 -0.99
N SER A 87 7.71 -6.74 -1.96
CA SER A 87 8.25 -6.62 -3.33
C SER A 87 9.60 -5.90 -3.41
N THR A 88 9.86 -4.97 -2.52
CA THR A 88 11.17 -4.30 -2.40
C THR A 88 12.20 -5.24 -1.80
N ILE A 89 11.83 -5.99 -0.77
CA ILE A 89 12.70 -6.99 -0.14
C ILE A 89 13.07 -8.07 -1.14
N ASP A 90 12.11 -8.64 -1.85
CA ASP A 90 12.33 -9.74 -2.80
C ASP A 90 13.25 -9.34 -3.95
N ARG A 91 13.14 -8.10 -4.42
CA ARG A 91 13.95 -7.62 -5.56
C ARG A 91 15.29 -7.05 -5.14
N TYR A 92 15.35 -6.36 -4.01
CA TYR A 92 16.47 -5.48 -3.67
C TYR A 92 16.96 -5.61 -2.24
N GLY A 93 16.36 -6.47 -1.41
CA GLY A 93 16.71 -6.61 0.01
C GLY A 93 18.16 -7.05 0.27
N SER A 94 18.85 -7.59 -0.74
CA SER A 94 20.29 -7.90 -0.66
C SER A 94 21.20 -6.69 -0.90
N ARG A 95 20.66 -5.54 -1.31
CA ARG A 95 21.46 -4.34 -1.60
C ARG A 95 21.78 -3.59 -0.31
N PRO A 96 23.03 -3.14 -0.10
CA PRO A 96 23.43 -2.46 1.14
C PRO A 96 22.76 -1.11 1.37
N TRP A 97 22.19 -0.54 0.31
CA TRP A 97 21.45 0.73 0.38
C TRP A 97 19.95 0.58 0.66
N VAL A 98 19.45 -0.65 0.81
CA VAL A 98 18.07 -0.94 1.22
C VAL A 98 18.05 -1.37 2.68
N PHE A 99 17.19 -0.75 3.46
CA PHE A 99 16.81 -1.19 4.79
C PHE A 99 15.29 -1.35 4.83
N ALA A 100 14.82 -2.59 4.90
CA ALA A 100 13.40 -2.89 4.83
C ALA A 100 12.98 -3.95 5.85
N ASP A 101 11.77 -3.78 6.42
CA ASP A 101 11.20 -4.70 7.41
C ASP A 101 9.66 -4.69 7.31
N THR A 102 9.07 -5.79 6.87
CA THR A 102 7.61 -5.92 6.68
C THR A 102 6.79 -5.94 7.98
N ARG A 103 7.43 -6.01 9.15
CA ARG A 103 6.75 -6.03 10.45
C ARG A 103 6.23 -4.67 10.88
N PHE A 104 6.73 -3.60 10.28
CA PHE A 104 6.43 -2.21 10.62
C PHE A 104 6.25 -1.40 9.34
N CYS A 105 5.54 -0.29 9.40
CA CYS A 105 5.48 0.68 8.33
C CYS A 105 6.83 1.38 8.10
N ALA A 106 7.05 1.97 6.95
CA ALA A 106 8.33 2.56 6.58
C ALA A 106 8.76 3.72 7.51
N ALA A 107 7.82 4.53 7.99
CA ALA A 107 8.10 5.58 8.98
C ALA A 107 8.70 5.00 10.26
N LYS A 108 8.13 3.89 10.76
CA LYS A 108 8.62 3.24 11.96
C LYS A 108 9.95 2.54 11.72
N VAL A 109 10.14 1.89 10.57
CA VAL A 109 11.42 1.27 10.18
C VAL A 109 12.53 2.32 10.18
N TYR A 110 12.29 3.48 9.58
CA TYR A 110 13.27 4.57 9.54
C TYR A 110 13.50 5.21 10.91
N TYR A 111 12.43 5.48 11.65
CA TYR A 111 12.47 6.03 13.00
C TYR A 111 13.30 5.16 13.96
N ASP A 112 13.02 3.85 14.01
CA ASP A 112 13.73 2.90 14.88
C ASP A 112 15.22 2.77 14.48
N TRP A 113 15.54 2.88 13.18
CA TRP A 113 16.92 2.91 12.71
C TRP A 113 17.65 4.17 13.20
N LEU A 114 17.01 5.34 13.12
CA LEU A 114 17.55 6.59 13.62
C LEU A 114 17.74 6.58 15.13
N LEU A 115 16.79 6.04 15.90
CA LEU A 115 16.91 5.94 17.37
C LEU A 115 18.12 5.13 17.83
N LYS A 116 18.48 4.07 17.08
CA LYS A 116 19.68 3.27 17.36
C LYS A 116 20.98 4.05 17.10
N LYS A 117 20.92 5.03 16.20
CA LYS A 117 22.03 5.85 15.75
C LYS A 117 22.18 7.15 16.53
N ALA A 118 21.07 7.69 17.03
CA ALA A 118 21.04 8.97 17.74
C ALA A 118 21.88 8.95 19.02
N ALA A 119 22.76 9.93 19.17
CA ALA A 119 23.46 10.16 20.42
C ALA A 119 22.46 10.57 21.53
N PRO A 120 22.72 10.18 22.80
CA PRO A 120 21.93 10.66 23.93
C PRO A 120 21.85 12.20 23.99
N GLY A 121 20.69 12.73 24.38
CA GLY A 121 20.44 14.17 24.48
C GLY A 121 19.67 14.72 23.27
N LYS A 122 20.03 15.90 22.77
CA LYS A 122 19.23 16.68 21.81
C LYS A 122 18.86 15.94 20.51
N GLU A 123 19.69 15.03 20.02
CA GLU A 123 19.35 14.26 18.81
C GLU A 123 18.22 13.28 19.10
N ARG A 124 18.33 12.58 20.22
CA ARG A 124 17.33 11.61 20.65
C ARG A 124 16.01 12.29 21.03
N GLU A 125 16.07 13.39 21.79
CA GLU A 125 14.91 14.19 22.17
C GLU A 125 14.10 14.67 20.93
N ARG A 126 14.79 15.06 19.84
CA ARG A 126 14.14 15.47 18.59
C ARG A 126 13.41 14.33 17.88
N LEU A 127 13.83 13.09 18.07
CA LEU A 127 13.13 11.94 17.54
C LEU A 127 11.97 11.54 18.45
N GLU A 128 12.18 11.51 19.76
CA GLU A 128 11.18 11.07 20.74
C GLU A 128 9.85 11.86 20.66
N ILE A 129 9.89 13.13 20.27
CA ILE A 129 8.67 13.92 20.06
C ILE A 129 7.81 13.43 18.89
N LEU A 130 8.34 12.58 18.02
CA LEU A 130 7.64 12.00 16.86
C LEU A 130 7.09 10.59 17.14
N GLU A 131 7.40 10.00 18.29
CA GLU A 131 7.06 8.61 18.60
C GLU A 131 5.56 8.33 18.41
N ASP A 132 4.71 9.17 19.00
CA ASP A 132 3.26 8.99 18.97
C ASP A 132 2.71 9.01 17.53
N ILE A 133 3.18 9.93 16.68
CA ILE A 133 2.70 10.01 15.28
C ILE A 133 3.24 8.86 14.43
N VAL A 134 4.43 8.38 14.72
CA VAL A 134 5.00 7.19 14.08
C VAL A 134 4.18 5.94 14.43
N GLU A 135 3.76 5.79 15.70
CA GLU A 135 2.89 4.69 16.10
C GLU A 135 1.49 4.79 15.46
N VAL A 136 0.95 6.00 15.33
CA VAL A 136 -0.31 6.24 14.61
C VAL A 136 -0.19 5.83 13.14
N ALA A 137 0.90 6.20 12.46
CA ALA A 137 1.14 5.80 11.08
C ALA A 137 1.28 4.28 10.95
N ASN A 138 2.03 3.65 11.85
CA ASN A 138 2.22 2.20 11.89
C ASN A 138 0.91 1.44 12.16
N ASP A 139 0.07 1.93 13.07
CA ASP A 139 -1.25 1.36 13.34
C ASP A 139 -2.16 1.43 12.11
N ARG A 140 -2.11 2.56 11.40
CA ARG A 140 -2.94 2.78 10.21
C ARG A 140 -2.50 1.95 9.03
N ASP A 141 -1.23 1.93 8.73
CA ASP A 141 -0.66 1.29 7.56
C ASP A 141 -0.79 -0.25 7.62
N LEU A 142 -0.49 -0.81 8.78
CA LEU A 142 -0.62 -2.26 9.04
C LEU A 142 -2.04 -2.70 9.45
N TRP A 143 -3.02 -1.79 9.43
CA TRP A 143 -4.42 -2.07 9.80
C TRP A 143 -4.58 -2.70 11.19
N LEU A 144 -3.72 -2.33 12.14
CA LEU A 144 -3.76 -2.90 13.50
C LEU A 144 -5.02 -2.48 14.26
N ASN A 145 -5.54 -1.29 13.96
CA ASN A 145 -6.76 -0.70 14.55
C ASN A 145 -6.74 -0.66 16.09
N LYS A 146 -5.57 -0.42 16.67
CA LYS A 146 -5.35 -0.30 18.11
C LYS A 146 -5.43 1.15 18.59
N ILE A 147 -5.15 2.09 17.68
CA ILE A 147 -5.14 3.53 17.94
C ILE A 147 -6.33 4.16 17.22
N PRO A 148 -7.39 4.59 17.93
CA PRO A 148 -8.59 5.17 17.30
C PRO A 148 -8.30 6.38 16.41
N GLU A 149 -7.31 7.19 16.77
CA GLU A 149 -6.87 8.37 16.02
C GLU A 149 -6.28 8.03 14.65
N SER A 150 -5.76 6.83 14.43
CA SER A 150 -5.10 6.45 13.18
C SER A 150 -6.03 6.61 11.97
N ARG A 151 -7.31 6.30 12.13
CA ARG A 151 -8.33 6.48 11.10
C ARG A 151 -8.64 7.98 10.85
N LEU A 152 -8.63 8.79 11.90
CA LEU A 152 -8.84 10.23 11.76
C LEU A 152 -7.67 10.91 11.03
N TRP A 153 -6.45 10.50 11.29
CA TRP A 153 -5.28 10.97 10.56
C TRP A 153 -5.33 10.59 9.07
N GLN A 154 -5.78 9.38 8.75
CA GLN A 154 -6.01 8.98 7.37
C GLN A 154 -7.09 9.84 6.69
N ALA A 155 -8.16 10.16 7.40
CA ALA A 155 -9.20 11.06 6.91
C ALA A 155 -8.62 12.46 6.62
N LEU A 156 -7.79 13.00 7.51
CA LEU A 156 -7.16 14.30 7.33
C LEU A 156 -6.23 14.33 6.10
N ILE A 157 -5.45 13.28 5.86
CA ILE A 157 -4.63 13.21 4.64
C ILE A 157 -5.49 13.24 3.38
N THR A 158 -6.61 12.52 3.40
CA THR A 158 -7.55 12.49 2.28
C THR A 158 -8.20 13.87 2.03
N LEU A 159 -8.57 14.56 3.10
CA LEU A 159 -9.26 15.84 3.05
C LEU A 159 -8.35 17.04 2.77
N CYS A 160 -7.17 17.07 3.38
CA CYS A 160 -6.27 18.22 3.35
C CYS A 160 -5.10 18.05 2.37
N GLY A 161 -4.84 16.82 1.95
CA GLY A 161 -3.71 16.45 1.11
C GLY A 161 -2.39 16.29 1.85
N PRO A 162 -1.44 15.53 1.27
CA PRO A 162 -0.20 15.13 1.94
C PRO A 162 0.69 16.29 2.33
N TRP A 163 0.75 17.34 1.50
CA TRP A 163 1.58 18.53 1.78
C TRP A 163 1.09 19.33 2.98
N SER A 164 -0.23 19.44 3.17
CA SER A 164 -0.81 20.11 4.33
C SER A 164 -0.49 19.35 5.61
N ILE A 165 -0.57 18.04 5.58
CA ILE A 165 -0.25 17.19 6.72
C ILE A 165 1.24 17.20 7.04
N LEU A 166 2.12 17.16 6.02
CA LEU A 166 3.56 17.33 6.24
C LEU A 166 3.86 18.69 6.90
N GLY A 167 3.28 19.78 6.39
CA GLY A 167 3.44 21.12 6.96
C GLY A 167 2.96 21.17 8.42
N ARG A 168 1.82 20.54 8.72
CA ARG A 168 1.30 20.42 10.08
C ARG A 168 2.29 19.67 10.99
N LEU A 169 2.81 18.51 10.56
CA LEU A 169 3.77 17.72 11.34
C LEU A 169 5.12 18.43 11.53
N ILE A 170 5.57 19.22 10.57
CA ILE A 170 6.78 20.04 10.71
C ILE A 170 6.58 21.14 11.75
N CYS A 171 5.40 21.75 11.81
CA CYS A 171 5.09 22.81 12.79
C CYS A 171 4.75 22.28 14.17
N ASP A 172 4.05 21.15 14.24
CA ASP A 172 3.64 20.46 15.46
C ASP A 172 3.65 18.94 15.23
N PRO A 173 4.66 18.21 15.72
CA PRO A 173 4.80 16.77 15.52
C PRO A 173 3.86 15.92 16.39
N SER A 174 3.07 16.56 17.26
CA SER A 174 2.13 15.88 18.14
C SER A 174 1.11 15.06 17.34
N ALA A 175 0.89 13.81 17.74
CA ALA A 175 -0.19 12.98 17.22
C ALA A 175 -1.58 13.43 17.69
N ARG A 176 -1.64 14.36 18.65
CA ARG A 176 -2.90 14.89 19.18
C ARG A 176 -3.56 15.80 18.16
N LEU A 177 -4.78 15.46 17.78
CA LEU A 177 -5.62 16.32 16.94
C LEU A 177 -6.23 17.44 17.74
N SER A 178 -6.23 18.66 17.19
CA SER A 178 -7.05 19.76 17.70
C SER A 178 -8.53 19.45 17.54
N GLU A 179 -9.39 20.13 18.30
CA GLU A 179 -10.83 19.91 18.21
C GLU A 179 -11.41 20.15 16.80
N PRO A 180 -11.02 21.20 16.06
CA PRO A 180 -11.44 21.36 14.67
C PRO A 180 -10.98 20.21 13.74
N GLU A 181 -9.71 19.75 13.86
CA GLU A 181 -9.20 18.61 13.08
C GLU A 181 -9.98 17.34 13.38
N ARG A 182 -10.20 17.06 14.66
CA ARG A 182 -10.98 15.89 15.10
C ARG A 182 -12.42 15.94 14.57
N SER A 183 -13.12 17.05 14.74
CA SER A 183 -14.50 17.21 14.26
C SER A 183 -14.58 17.02 12.74
N PHE A 184 -13.67 17.64 11.99
CA PHE A 184 -13.63 17.55 10.53
C PHE A 184 -13.36 16.13 10.06
N ALA A 185 -12.37 15.46 10.64
CA ALA A 185 -12.03 14.07 10.31
C ALA A 185 -13.16 13.10 10.71
N SER A 186 -13.80 13.29 11.87
CA SER A 186 -14.89 12.44 12.33
C SER A 186 -16.09 12.50 11.40
N SER A 187 -16.49 13.71 10.95
CA SER A 187 -17.58 13.86 9.99
C SER A 187 -17.29 13.11 8.67
N PHE A 188 -16.06 13.17 8.16
CA PHE A 188 -15.67 12.43 6.97
C PHE A 188 -15.73 10.91 7.20
N VAL A 189 -15.25 10.44 8.36
CA VAL A 189 -15.29 9.00 8.71
C VAL A 189 -16.73 8.51 8.81
N GLU A 190 -17.65 9.29 9.40
CA GLU A 190 -19.08 8.95 9.48
C GLU A 190 -19.71 8.86 8.07
N GLU A 191 -19.41 9.80 7.18
CA GLU A 191 -19.87 9.76 5.79
C GLU A 191 -19.28 8.57 5.03
N GLN A 192 -18.01 8.24 5.27
CA GLN A 192 -17.34 7.08 4.70
C GLN A 192 -18.00 5.77 5.16
N GLU A 193 -18.32 5.64 6.45
CA GLU A 193 -19.05 4.49 6.99
C GLU A 193 -20.42 4.30 6.37
N GLU A 194 -21.14 5.37 6.14
CA GLU A 194 -22.43 5.32 5.44
C GLU A 194 -22.28 4.88 3.97
N ARG A 195 -21.22 5.34 3.27
CA ARG A 195 -20.89 4.85 1.94
C ARG A 195 -20.55 3.35 1.95
N PHE A 196 -19.79 2.89 2.95
CA PHE A 196 -19.44 1.48 3.12
C PHE A 196 -20.66 0.61 3.37
N ARG A 197 -21.56 1.05 4.22
CA ARG A 197 -22.82 0.36 4.49
C ARG A 197 -23.65 0.20 3.20
N LYS A 198 -23.83 1.27 2.44
CA LYS A 198 -24.55 1.23 1.15
C LYS A 198 -23.85 0.34 0.13
N ALA A 199 -22.53 0.37 0.07
CA ALA A 199 -21.76 -0.48 -0.83
C ALA A 199 -21.91 -1.96 -0.48
N LEU A 200 -21.91 -2.31 0.81
CA LEU A 200 -22.16 -3.68 1.27
C LEU A 200 -23.58 -4.15 0.93
N GLU A 201 -24.59 -3.33 1.18
CA GLU A 201 -25.99 -3.66 0.87
C GLU A 201 -26.23 -3.85 -0.64
N ALA A 202 -25.54 -3.08 -1.47
CA ALA A 202 -25.62 -3.17 -2.94
C ALA A 202 -24.67 -4.21 -3.54
N SER A 203 -23.80 -4.83 -2.74
CA SER A 203 -22.79 -5.76 -3.23
C SER A 203 -23.40 -7.11 -3.61
N ALA A 204 -22.81 -7.78 -4.60
CA ALA A 204 -23.15 -9.14 -4.97
C ALA A 204 -22.12 -10.12 -4.43
N ARG A 205 -22.55 -11.05 -3.58
CA ARG A 205 -21.72 -12.15 -3.12
C ARG A 205 -21.90 -13.36 -4.05
N THR A 206 -20.79 -13.95 -4.47
CA THR A 206 -20.78 -15.16 -5.29
C THR A 206 -20.02 -16.25 -4.55
N GLY A 207 -20.77 -17.17 -3.96
CA GLY A 207 -20.21 -18.17 -3.04
C GLY A 207 -19.53 -17.54 -1.83
N ASP A 208 -18.53 -18.23 -1.32
CA ASP A 208 -17.70 -17.74 -0.20
C ASP A 208 -16.45 -16.99 -0.69
N ASP A 209 -16.17 -17.00 -1.99
CA ASP A 209 -14.89 -16.53 -2.53
C ASP A 209 -14.91 -15.08 -2.99
N LEU A 210 -16.02 -14.55 -3.48
CA LEU A 210 -16.09 -13.22 -4.10
C LEU A 210 -17.15 -12.33 -3.47
N LEU A 211 -16.74 -11.12 -3.06
CA LEU A 211 -17.62 -9.96 -2.93
C LEU A 211 -17.37 -8.99 -4.07
N PHE A 212 -18.38 -8.76 -4.90
CA PHE A 212 -18.31 -7.80 -6.01
C PHE A 212 -19.14 -6.56 -5.71
N VAL A 213 -18.53 -5.39 -5.80
CA VAL A 213 -19.17 -4.10 -5.56
C VAL A 213 -19.38 -3.36 -6.87
N GLU A 214 -20.63 -3.05 -7.16
CA GLU A 214 -21.05 -2.26 -8.32
C GLU A 214 -20.60 -0.79 -8.18
N PRO A 215 -20.41 -0.05 -9.30
CA PRO A 215 -19.95 1.33 -9.24
C PRO A 215 -21.03 2.26 -8.65
N GLY A 216 -20.59 3.32 -7.96
CA GLY A 216 -21.44 4.43 -7.53
C GLY A 216 -21.63 4.60 -6.03
N ASN A 217 -21.22 3.62 -5.21
CA ASN A 217 -21.33 3.73 -3.74
C ASN A 217 -20.03 4.08 -3.04
N LEU A 218 -18.89 3.91 -3.69
CA LEU A 218 -17.56 4.17 -3.13
C LEU A 218 -16.83 5.23 -3.95
N GLU A 219 -16.14 6.11 -3.28
CA GLU A 219 -15.16 6.98 -3.90
C GLU A 219 -13.84 6.25 -4.13
N PHE A 220 -12.97 6.78 -4.99
CA PHE A 220 -11.70 6.13 -5.29
C PHE A 220 -10.83 5.92 -4.04
N GLY A 221 -10.80 6.90 -3.14
CA GLY A 221 -10.06 6.83 -1.87
C GLY A 221 -10.65 5.84 -0.86
N ASP A 222 -11.91 5.43 -1.02
CA ASP A 222 -12.60 4.51 -0.13
C ASP A 222 -12.20 3.03 -0.34
N VAL A 223 -11.68 2.70 -1.54
CA VAL A 223 -11.58 1.29 -1.99
C VAL A 223 -10.70 0.44 -1.08
N SER A 224 -9.54 0.96 -0.68
CA SER A 224 -8.63 0.21 0.19
C SER A 224 -9.23 -0.02 1.57
N ASP A 225 -9.83 1.03 2.15
CA ASP A 225 -10.46 0.98 3.47
C ASP A 225 -11.68 0.06 3.49
N PHE A 226 -12.51 0.13 2.47
CA PHE A 226 -13.65 -0.76 2.30
C PHE A 226 -13.22 -2.23 2.16
N CYS A 227 -12.24 -2.51 1.32
CA CYS A 227 -11.76 -3.87 1.13
C CYS A 227 -11.10 -4.43 2.41
N GLY A 228 -10.35 -3.61 3.16
CA GLY A 228 -9.81 -3.99 4.46
C GLY A 228 -10.92 -4.36 5.45
N LEU A 229 -11.97 -3.54 5.54
CA LEU A 229 -13.14 -3.84 6.39
C LEU A 229 -13.81 -5.17 6.00
N VAL A 230 -14.00 -5.41 4.70
CA VAL A 230 -14.62 -6.64 4.19
C VAL A 230 -13.77 -7.88 4.48
N LEU A 231 -12.47 -7.80 4.25
CA LEU A 231 -11.56 -8.94 4.38
C LEU A 231 -11.18 -9.26 5.82
N ASP A 232 -11.17 -8.26 6.71
CA ASP A 232 -10.65 -8.42 8.06
C ASP A 232 -11.73 -8.46 9.15
N ARG A 233 -12.93 -7.93 8.89
CA ARG A 233 -13.95 -7.73 9.92
C ARG A 233 -15.30 -8.39 9.67
N MET A 234 -15.54 -8.96 8.50
CA MET A 234 -16.75 -9.74 8.28
C MET A 234 -16.66 -11.11 8.98
N ASP A 235 -17.75 -11.58 9.55
CA ASP A 235 -17.82 -12.90 10.19
C ASP A 235 -17.43 -14.05 9.25
N ALA A 236 -17.74 -13.89 7.95
CA ALA A 236 -17.33 -14.80 6.89
C ALA A 236 -16.74 -13.97 5.75
N PRO A 237 -15.45 -13.60 5.81
CA PRO A 237 -14.85 -12.78 4.77
C PRO A 237 -14.80 -13.52 3.42
N PRO A 238 -14.97 -12.81 2.30
CA PRO A 238 -14.71 -13.42 1.00
C PRO A 238 -13.21 -13.62 0.83
N ARG A 239 -12.82 -14.50 -0.08
CA ARG A 239 -11.43 -14.70 -0.43
C ARG A 239 -10.86 -13.49 -1.19
N VAL A 240 -11.72 -12.85 -2.02
CA VAL A 240 -11.37 -11.63 -2.75
C VAL A 240 -12.53 -10.63 -2.73
N ALA A 241 -12.20 -9.36 -2.47
CA ALA A 241 -13.09 -8.23 -2.68
C ALA A 241 -12.73 -7.54 -4.01
N ALA A 242 -13.73 -7.33 -4.87
CA ALA A 242 -13.59 -6.68 -6.16
C ALA A 242 -14.50 -5.44 -6.24
N VAL A 243 -13.91 -4.28 -6.43
CA VAL A 243 -14.63 -2.99 -6.52
C VAL A 243 -14.53 -2.45 -7.95
N LEU A 244 -15.67 -2.32 -8.63
CA LEU A 244 -15.77 -1.74 -9.94
C LEU A 244 -15.96 -0.23 -9.85
N SER A 245 -15.12 0.53 -10.52
CA SER A 245 -15.21 1.98 -10.62
C SER A 245 -15.01 2.47 -12.05
N ARG A 246 -15.53 3.66 -12.37
CA ARG A 246 -15.32 4.28 -13.67
C ARG A 246 -14.26 5.36 -13.56
N ARG A 247 -13.25 5.31 -14.41
CA ARG A 247 -12.19 6.32 -14.45
C ARG A 247 -12.64 7.57 -15.20
N PRO A 248 -12.04 8.74 -14.93
CA PRO A 248 -12.34 9.97 -15.68
C PRO A 248 -12.12 9.82 -17.20
N ALA A 249 -11.18 8.98 -17.63
CA ALA A 249 -10.93 8.66 -19.05
C ALA A 249 -12.04 7.80 -19.70
N GLY A 250 -13.01 7.35 -18.91
CA GLY A 250 -14.19 6.59 -19.38
C GLY A 250 -14.00 5.07 -19.37
N ASP A 251 -12.80 4.56 -19.19
CA ASP A 251 -12.52 3.13 -18.98
C ASP A 251 -12.96 2.68 -17.57
N TRP A 252 -13.07 1.35 -17.39
CA TRP A 252 -13.42 0.76 -16.11
C TRP A 252 -12.19 0.28 -15.38
N ASN A 253 -12.16 0.46 -14.08
CA ASN A 253 -11.19 -0.10 -13.17
C ASN A 253 -11.87 -1.09 -12.22
N VAL A 254 -11.32 -2.30 -12.09
CA VAL A 254 -11.68 -3.25 -11.04
C VAL A 254 -10.49 -3.35 -10.10
N SER A 255 -10.65 -2.83 -8.90
CA SER A 255 -9.67 -3.01 -7.83
C SER A 255 -9.96 -4.32 -7.10
N LEU A 256 -8.96 -5.18 -6.99
CA LEU A 256 -9.05 -6.46 -6.29
C LEU A 256 -8.15 -6.46 -5.07
N ARG A 257 -8.66 -7.01 -3.96
CA ARG A 257 -7.90 -7.21 -2.72
C ARG A 257 -8.15 -8.61 -2.17
N SER A 258 -7.11 -9.24 -1.65
CA SER A 258 -7.15 -10.56 -0.97
C SER A 258 -6.16 -10.59 0.18
N ARG A 259 -5.99 -11.77 0.84
CA ARG A 259 -5.01 -11.99 1.91
C ARG A 259 -4.08 -13.17 1.64
N ASP A 260 -4.25 -13.87 0.51
CA ASP A 260 -3.57 -15.12 0.20
C ASP A 260 -3.01 -15.16 -1.24
N GLY A 261 -2.76 -14.00 -1.82
CA GLY A 261 -2.28 -13.87 -3.20
C GLY A 261 -3.35 -14.10 -4.27
N PHE A 262 -4.62 -14.24 -3.87
CA PHE A 262 -5.69 -14.61 -4.77
C PHE A 262 -6.02 -13.52 -5.80
N ALA A 263 -5.91 -12.24 -5.41
CA ALA A 263 -6.16 -11.11 -6.29
C ALA A 263 -5.21 -11.10 -7.50
N GLY A 264 -3.92 -11.32 -7.28
CA GLY A 264 -2.91 -11.40 -8.34
C GLY A 264 -3.18 -12.54 -9.32
N ARG A 265 -3.64 -13.71 -8.83
CA ARG A 265 -4.01 -14.86 -9.66
C ARG A 265 -5.23 -14.56 -10.55
N VAL A 266 -6.28 -13.95 -10.01
CA VAL A 266 -7.47 -13.53 -10.78
C VAL A 266 -7.06 -12.56 -11.89
N VAL A 267 -6.21 -11.57 -11.59
CA VAL A 267 -5.68 -10.65 -12.60
C VAL A 267 -4.86 -11.38 -13.66
N GLY A 268 -4.03 -12.34 -13.27
CA GLY A 268 -3.24 -13.15 -14.18
C GLY A 268 -4.06 -13.91 -15.21
N LEU A 269 -5.25 -14.40 -14.83
CA LEU A 269 -6.18 -15.11 -15.71
C LEU A 269 -6.90 -14.20 -16.71
N LEU A 270 -7.15 -12.93 -16.37
CA LEU A 270 -7.94 -12.01 -17.17
C LEU A 270 -7.13 -11.06 -18.04
N ARG A 271 -5.90 -10.72 -17.63
CA ARG A 271 -5.07 -9.82 -18.44
C ARG A 271 -4.62 -10.50 -19.72
N ASP A 272 -5.05 -9.98 -20.85
CA ASP A 272 -4.65 -10.46 -22.18
C ASP A 272 -3.67 -9.51 -22.90
N GLY A 273 -3.36 -8.37 -22.28
CA GLY A 273 -2.46 -7.32 -22.78
C GLY A 273 -3.02 -6.53 -23.98
N LYS A 274 -4.15 -6.96 -24.56
CA LYS A 274 -4.77 -6.33 -25.73
C LYS A 274 -6.08 -5.61 -25.38
N LYS A 275 -7.02 -6.34 -24.75
CA LYS A 275 -8.34 -5.82 -24.40
C LYS A 275 -8.44 -5.49 -22.92
N VAL A 276 -7.91 -6.36 -22.07
CA VAL A 276 -7.92 -6.18 -20.61
C VAL A 276 -6.47 -6.03 -20.14
N ARG A 277 -6.17 -4.85 -19.63
CA ARG A 277 -4.89 -4.55 -19.00
C ARG A 277 -5.01 -4.78 -17.51
N GLY A 278 -3.93 -5.14 -16.85
CA GLY A 278 -3.96 -5.34 -15.40
C GLY A 278 -2.58 -5.61 -14.84
N GLY A 279 -2.49 -5.48 -13.53
CA GLY A 279 -1.27 -5.71 -12.76
C GLY A 279 -1.47 -5.34 -11.31
N GLY A 280 -0.39 -5.41 -10.54
CA GLY A 280 -0.37 -5.13 -9.11
C GLY A 280 0.42 -6.19 -8.36
N HIS A 281 0.22 -6.22 -7.06
CA HIS A 281 0.78 -7.22 -6.16
C HIS A 281 -0.19 -8.39 -5.98
N ASP A 282 0.28 -9.45 -5.33
CA ASP A 282 -0.51 -10.66 -5.14
C ASP A 282 -1.83 -10.40 -4.41
N ASP A 283 -1.82 -9.54 -3.38
CA ASP A 283 -3.00 -9.20 -2.57
C ASP A 283 -3.69 -7.89 -2.96
N ALA A 284 -3.06 -7.06 -3.80
CA ALA A 284 -3.58 -5.76 -4.22
C ALA A 284 -3.34 -5.53 -5.70
N ALA A 285 -4.33 -5.83 -6.52
CA ALA A 285 -4.22 -5.79 -7.98
C ALA A 285 -5.39 -5.05 -8.63
N ALA A 286 -5.23 -4.66 -9.89
CA ALA A 286 -6.26 -3.98 -10.66
C ALA A 286 -6.35 -4.49 -12.09
N LEU A 287 -7.56 -4.43 -12.64
CA LEU A 287 -7.87 -4.69 -14.04
C LEU A 287 -8.51 -3.46 -14.68
N TYR A 288 -8.15 -3.19 -15.91
CA TYR A 288 -8.67 -2.07 -16.70
C TYR A 288 -9.39 -2.59 -17.93
N PHE A 289 -10.71 -2.34 -18.00
CA PHE A 289 -11.55 -2.73 -19.12
C PHE A 289 -11.89 -1.52 -19.98
N PRO A 290 -11.92 -1.67 -21.32
CA PRO A 290 -12.32 -0.62 -22.23
C PRO A 290 -13.74 -0.06 -21.95
N PRO A 291 -14.03 1.19 -22.36
CA PRO A 291 -15.30 1.86 -22.06
C PRO A 291 -16.55 1.15 -22.62
N HIS A 292 -16.41 0.34 -23.66
CA HIS A 292 -17.51 -0.38 -24.29
C HIS A 292 -18.01 -1.59 -23.51
N PHE A 293 -17.26 -2.07 -22.50
CA PHE A 293 -17.74 -3.13 -21.62
C PHE A 293 -18.87 -2.61 -20.72
N LYS A 294 -19.88 -3.44 -20.52
CA LYS A 294 -20.96 -3.17 -19.56
C LYS A 294 -20.57 -3.71 -18.17
N PRO A 295 -21.00 -3.08 -17.06
CA PRO A 295 -20.72 -3.57 -15.70
C PRO A 295 -21.00 -5.06 -15.51
N GLY A 296 -22.16 -5.55 -15.99
CA GLY A 296 -22.50 -6.97 -15.90
C GLY A 296 -21.52 -7.90 -16.63
N GLN A 297 -21.00 -7.51 -17.80
CA GLN A 297 -19.98 -8.30 -18.52
C GLN A 297 -18.66 -8.36 -17.74
N ILE A 298 -18.28 -7.25 -17.12
CA ILE A 298 -17.08 -7.19 -16.27
C ILE A 298 -17.27 -8.10 -15.05
N ARG A 299 -18.39 -7.99 -14.36
CA ARG A 299 -18.74 -8.83 -13.23
C ARG A 299 -18.67 -10.32 -13.60
N ASP A 300 -19.32 -10.71 -14.70
CA ASP A 300 -19.34 -12.12 -15.16
C ASP A 300 -17.93 -12.64 -15.50
N SER A 301 -17.08 -11.77 -16.06
CA SER A 301 -15.65 -12.09 -16.31
C SER A 301 -14.89 -12.32 -14.99
N ILE A 302 -15.10 -11.46 -14.00
CA ILE A 302 -14.48 -11.62 -12.67
C ILE A 302 -14.96 -12.90 -12.00
N ILE A 303 -16.27 -13.19 -12.00
CA ILE A 303 -16.84 -14.41 -11.45
C ILE A 303 -16.21 -15.66 -12.10
N SER A 304 -16.10 -15.66 -13.42
CA SER A 304 -15.49 -16.77 -14.16
C SER A 304 -14.03 -16.99 -13.77
N ALA A 305 -13.25 -15.91 -13.68
CA ALA A 305 -11.84 -15.99 -13.28
C ALA A 305 -11.64 -16.44 -11.83
N VAL A 306 -12.50 -15.97 -10.92
CA VAL A 306 -12.49 -16.42 -9.51
C VAL A 306 -12.76 -17.92 -9.44
N ARG A 307 -13.78 -18.44 -10.14
CA ARG A 307 -14.07 -19.89 -10.19
C ARG A 307 -12.87 -20.69 -10.71
N SER A 308 -12.28 -20.26 -11.83
CA SER A 308 -11.11 -20.94 -12.41
C SER A 308 -9.90 -20.90 -11.45
N ALA A 309 -9.70 -19.81 -10.72
CA ALA A 309 -8.64 -19.70 -9.72
C ALA A 309 -8.88 -20.64 -8.53
N VAL A 310 -10.12 -20.78 -8.06
CA VAL A 310 -10.51 -21.72 -7.00
C VAL A 310 -10.32 -23.17 -7.46
N GLU A 311 -10.77 -23.50 -8.68
CA GLU A 311 -10.60 -24.85 -9.23
C GLU A 311 -9.13 -25.24 -9.36
N SER A 312 -8.25 -24.30 -9.68
CA SER A 312 -6.79 -24.54 -9.77
C SER A 312 -6.13 -24.75 -8.41
N ASP A 313 -6.72 -24.26 -7.32
CA ASP A 313 -6.25 -24.46 -5.95
C ASP A 313 -6.76 -25.75 -5.33
N ALA A 314 -7.83 -26.33 -5.86
CA ALA A 314 -8.33 -27.61 -5.40
C ALA A 314 -7.17 -28.64 -5.52
N PRO A 315 -6.86 -29.39 -4.43
CA PRO A 315 -5.84 -30.43 -4.53
C PRO A 315 -6.23 -31.33 -5.70
N SER A 316 -5.32 -31.48 -6.67
CA SER A 316 -5.50 -32.37 -7.80
C SER A 316 -5.90 -33.71 -7.22
N GLY A 317 -7.19 -34.08 -7.35
CA GLY A 317 -7.71 -35.34 -6.85
C GLY A 317 -6.76 -36.43 -7.34
N LEU A 318 -6.45 -37.40 -6.46
CA LEU A 318 -5.64 -38.55 -6.77
C LEU A 318 -5.96 -38.98 -8.20
N SER A 319 -4.98 -38.97 -9.10
CA SER A 319 -5.23 -39.41 -10.44
C SER A 319 -5.77 -40.84 -10.38
N LEU A 320 -6.60 -41.24 -11.35
CA LEU A 320 -7.12 -42.62 -11.40
C LEU A 320 -5.97 -43.63 -11.26
N GLY A 321 -4.76 -43.27 -11.71
CA GLY A 321 -3.53 -44.04 -11.55
C GLY A 321 -3.04 -44.13 -10.12
N ASP A 322 -3.21 -43.06 -9.30
CA ASP A 322 -2.79 -43.06 -7.91
C ASP A 322 -3.80 -43.84 -7.04
N VAL A 323 -5.11 -43.72 -7.33
CA VAL A 323 -6.18 -44.53 -6.72
C VAL A 323 -5.97 -46.01 -7.03
N LEU A 324 -5.64 -46.38 -8.26
CA LEU A 324 -5.32 -47.74 -8.66
C LEU A 324 -4.05 -48.28 -7.99
N LYS A 325 -3.00 -47.45 -7.87
CA LYS A 325 -1.77 -47.85 -7.14
C LYS A 325 -2.01 -48.09 -5.65
N GLU A 326 -2.86 -47.29 -5.03
CA GLU A 326 -3.21 -47.44 -3.61
C GLU A 326 -4.12 -48.67 -3.36
N ALA A 327 -5.07 -48.91 -4.26
CA ALA A 327 -5.90 -50.11 -4.24
C ALA A 327 -5.08 -51.39 -4.43
N MET A 328 -4.05 -51.34 -5.30
CA MET A 328 -3.13 -52.50 -5.52
C MET A 328 -2.16 -52.71 -4.35
N LYS A 329 -1.84 -51.70 -3.55
CA LYS A 329 -1.03 -51.81 -2.32
C LYS A 329 -1.80 -52.40 -1.14
N ASN A 330 -3.11 -52.10 -1.05
CA ASN A 330 -3.97 -52.55 0.05
C ASN A 330 -4.65 -53.90 -0.21
N GLY A 331 -4.40 -54.50 -1.36
CA GLY A 331 -4.95 -55.80 -1.79
C GLY A 331 -3.96 -56.98 -1.72
N ARG A 332 -2.91 -56.84 -0.89
CA ARG A 332 -1.99 -57.94 -0.60
C ARG A 332 -2.01 -58.32 0.89
#